data_3f15f9b518d63ad473c4849dbadd4e2f
#
_entry.id   3f15f9b518d63ad473c4849dbadd4e2f
#
_cell.length_a   1.000
_cell.length_b   1.000
_cell.length_c   1.000
_cell.angle_alpha   90.00
_cell.angle_beta   90.00
_cell.angle_gamma   90.00
#
_symmetry.space_group_name_H-M   'P 1'
#
loop_
_entity.id
_entity.type
_entity.pdbx_description
1 polymer ?
#
loop_
_entity_poly.entity_id
_entity_poly.type
_entity_poly.pdbx_seq_one_letter_code
_entity_poly.pdbx_strand_id
1 'polypeptide(L)'
;MPSDDPTATSIDGPRAADLWTELVRRLAASGAIAAMVRELAMQAQCVRVVDGTAGRVWQVRVERENLRTPALRERLQVALAQQADGRAERIEIEAGTVADTPAARDAAERDRRQAEAERVIQDDPLVKALMAQYKTARIVPGSVRPPPAPTP
;
A
#
# COMPACT_ATOMS: atom_id res chain seq x y z
N MET A 1 1.88 11.30 -24.05
CA MET A 1 0.69 11.88 -24.65
C MET A 1 -0.49 10.96 -24.40
N PRO A 2 -1.56 11.46 -23.83
CA PRO A 2 -2.74 10.64 -23.78
C PRO A 2 -3.19 10.31 -25.19
N SER A 3 -3.40 9.05 -25.46
CA SER A 3 -3.90 8.65 -26.76
C SER A 3 -5.35 9.12 -26.86
N ASP A 4 -5.68 9.83 -27.95
CA ASP A 4 -7.02 10.29 -28.23
C ASP A 4 -7.90 9.14 -28.74
N ASP A 5 -7.71 7.94 -28.21
CA ASP A 5 -8.53 6.79 -28.54
C ASP A 5 -9.95 7.00 -27.95
N PRO A 6 -10.99 7.18 -28.77
CA PRO A 6 -12.33 7.40 -28.25
C PRO A 6 -12.91 6.19 -27.52
N THR A 7 -12.28 5.03 -27.64
CA THR A 7 -12.68 3.82 -26.91
C THR A 7 -11.91 3.61 -25.61
N ALA A 8 -10.92 4.48 -25.33
CA ALA A 8 -10.12 4.37 -24.11
C ALA A 8 -10.95 4.75 -22.87
N THR A 9 -10.89 3.91 -21.86
CA THR A 9 -11.51 4.16 -20.56
C THR A 9 -10.44 4.68 -19.60
N SER A 10 -10.72 5.80 -18.96
CA SER A 10 -9.82 6.42 -17.97
C SER A 10 -10.42 6.27 -16.58
N ILE A 11 -9.59 5.83 -15.64
CA ILE A 11 -9.94 5.70 -14.23
C ILE A 11 -8.96 6.57 -13.45
N ASP A 12 -9.48 7.50 -12.66
CA ASP A 12 -8.69 8.49 -11.95
C ASP A 12 -8.83 8.36 -10.44
N GLY A 13 -7.90 8.98 -9.70
CA GLY A 13 -8.00 9.20 -8.27
C GLY A 13 -8.03 7.93 -7.44
N PRO A 14 -8.88 7.88 -6.39
CA PRO A 14 -8.90 6.75 -5.47
C PRO A 14 -9.15 5.38 -6.13
N ARG A 15 -9.95 5.33 -7.18
CA ARG A 15 -10.22 4.09 -7.91
C ARG A 15 -8.98 3.57 -8.63
N ALA A 16 -8.20 4.48 -9.21
CA ALA A 16 -6.92 4.11 -9.83
C ALA A 16 -5.96 3.57 -8.76
N ALA A 17 -5.90 4.23 -7.61
CA ALA A 17 -5.09 3.79 -6.48
C ALA A 17 -5.54 2.42 -5.94
N ASP A 18 -6.84 2.16 -5.91
CA ASP A 18 -7.39 0.85 -5.51
C ASP A 18 -6.91 -0.27 -6.46
N LEU A 19 -7.03 -0.03 -7.75
CA LEU A 19 -6.61 -1.01 -8.77
C LEU A 19 -5.11 -1.28 -8.68
N TRP A 20 -4.32 -0.24 -8.51
CA TRP A 20 -2.87 -0.34 -8.37
C TRP A 20 -2.49 -1.14 -7.13
N THR A 21 -3.09 -0.83 -5.99
CA THR A 21 -2.82 -1.51 -4.73
C THR A 21 -3.13 -3.00 -4.83
N GLU A 22 -4.27 -3.35 -5.40
CA GLU A 22 -4.66 -4.75 -5.58
C GLU A 22 -3.68 -5.50 -6.49
N LEU A 23 -3.30 -4.87 -7.60
CA LEU A 23 -2.33 -5.43 -8.53
C LEU A 23 -0.97 -5.65 -7.86
N VAL A 24 -0.47 -4.66 -7.15
CA VAL A 24 0.81 -4.74 -6.45
C VAL A 24 0.80 -5.86 -5.40
N ARG A 25 -0.29 -5.99 -4.66
CA ARG A 25 -0.43 -7.07 -3.67
C ARG A 25 -0.35 -8.45 -4.33
N ARG A 26 -1.01 -8.63 -5.47
CA ARG A 26 -0.94 -9.89 -6.22
C ARG A 26 0.47 -10.18 -6.73
N LEU A 27 1.13 -9.18 -7.28
CA LEU A 27 2.50 -9.33 -7.79
C LEU A 27 3.48 -9.66 -6.65
N ALA A 28 3.36 -9.00 -5.53
CA ALA A 28 4.20 -9.26 -4.38
C ALA A 28 3.95 -10.66 -3.79
N ALA A 29 2.70 -11.06 -3.69
CA ALA A 29 2.32 -12.37 -3.15
C ALA A 29 2.79 -13.52 -4.03
N SER A 30 2.78 -13.33 -5.36
CA SER A 30 3.24 -14.35 -6.31
C SER A 30 4.76 -14.41 -6.46
N GLY A 31 5.48 -13.45 -5.90
CA GLY A 31 6.93 -13.35 -6.06
C GLY A 31 7.36 -12.74 -7.39
N ALA A 32 6.43 -12.22 -8.19
CA ALA A 32 6.74 -11.61 -9.48
C ALA A 32 7.57 -10.34 -9.36
N ILE A 33 7.48 -9.65 -8.25
CA ILE A 33 8.29 -8.47 -7.93
C ILE A 33 8.98 -8.68 -6.58
N ALA A 34 10.21 -8.22 -6.48
CA ALA A 34 11.01 -8.34 -5.27
C ALA A 34 12.01 -7.18 -5.18
N ALA A 35 12.60 -7.00 -3.99
CA ALA A 35 13.64 -6.00 -3.75
C ALA A 35 13.22 -4.60 -4.22
N MET A 36 14.06 -3.93 -5.01
CA MET A 36 13.81 -2.54 -5.45
C MET A 36 12.60 -2.40 -6.37
N VAL A 37 12.26 -3.43 -7.15
CA VAL A 37 11.07 -3.40 -8.00
C VAL A 37 9.81 -3.38 -7.13
N ARG A 38 9.79 -4.19 -6.08
CA ARG A 38 8.71 -4.19 -5.10
C ARG A 38 8.62 -2.84 -4.39
N GLU A 39 9.78 -2.28 -4.00
CA GLU A 39 9.82 -0.98 -3.35
C GLU A 39 9.24 0.12 -4.26
N LEU A 40 9.60 0.13 -5.54
CA LEU A 40 9.02 1.04 -6.51
C LEU A 40 7.48 0.91 -6.54
N ALA A 41 6.98 -0.31 -6.67
CA ALA A 41 5.55 -0.56 -6.75
C ALA A 41 4.81 -0.12 -5.48
N MET A 42 5.39 -0.39 -4.31
CA MET A 42 4.80 -0.06 -3.02
C MET A 42 4.82 1.45 -2.72
N GLN A 43 5.82 2.18 -3.23
CA GLN A 43 5.97 3.61 -2.99
C GLN A 43 5.36 4.47 -4.10
N ALA A 44 4.74 3.87 -5.09
CA ALA A 44 4.10 4.58 -6.20
C ALA A 44 2.63 4.85 -5.91
N GLN A 45 2.19 6.06 -6.20
CA GLN A 45 0.76 6.41 -6.18
C GLN A 45 0.24 6.39 -7.60
N CYS A 46 -0.71 5.52 -7.90
CA CYS A 46 -1.36 5.51 -9.19
C CYS A 46 -2.39 6.64 -9.25
N VAL A 47 -2.18 7.57 -10.16
CA VAL A 47 -3.06 8.73 -10.31
C VAL A 47 -4.09 8.54 -11.40
N ARG A 48 -3.78 7.69 -12.39
CA ARG A 48 -4.68 7.39 -13.51
C ARG A 48 -4.33 6.05 -14.14
N VAL A 49 -5.35 5.37 -14.62
CA VAL A 49 -5.22 4.17 -15.46
C VAL A 49 -5.99 4.43 -16.74
N VAL A 50 -5.33 4.29 -17.88
CA VAL A 50 -5.97 4.41 -19.19
C VAL A 50 -5.99 3.04 -19.85
N ASP A 51 -7.18 2.51 -20.11
CA ASP A 51 -7.37 1.21 -20.72
C ASP A 51 -7.93 1.40 -22.13
N GLY A 52 -7.10 1.13 -23.13
CA GLY A 52 -7.46 1.29 -24.54
C GLY A 52 -7.26 0.01 -25.34
N THR A 53 -7.52 0.09 -26.65
CA THR A 53 -7.36 -1.05 -27.55
C THR A 53 -5.91 -1.49 -27.70
N ALA A 54 -4.97 -0.55 -27.57
CA ALA A 54 -3.53 -0.80 -27.65
C ALA A 54 -2.94 -1.38 -26.35
N GLY A 55 -3.72 -1.43 -25.27
CA GLY A 55 -3.28 -1.91 -23.97
C GLY A 55 -3.61 -0.94 -22.86
N ARG A 56 -3.00 -1.13 -21.71
CA ARG A 56 -3.27 -0.35 -20.52
C ARG A 56 -2.04 0.47 -20.14
N VAL A 57 -2.28 1.73 -19.75
CA VAL A 57 -1.23 2.63 -19.27
C VAL A 57 -1.52 2.99 -17.81
N TRP A 58 -0.55 2.76 -16.94
CA TRP A 58 -0.60 3.10 -15.53
C TRP A 58 0.24 4.36 -15.33
N GLN A 59 -0.41 5.46 -15.00
CA GLN A 59 0.26 6.71 -14.68
C GLN A 59 0.46 6.79 -13.18
N VAL A 60 1.71 6.66 -12.75
CA VAL A 60 2.06 6.62 -11.34
C VAL A 60 2.98 7.77 -10.98
N ARG A 61 2.87 8.22 -9.74
CA ARG A 61 3.72 9.25 -9.18
C ARG A 61 4.66 8.63 -8.17
N VAL A 62 5.94 8.99 -8.23
CA VAL A 62 6.97 8.47 -7.33
C VAL A 62 7.78 9.63 -6.80
N GLU A 63 7.88 9.74 -5.49
CA GLU A 63 8.59 10.83 -4.85
C GLU A 63 10.10 10.63 -4.86
N ARG A 64 10.55 9.40 -4.59
CA ARG A 64 11.98 9.10 -4.43
C ARG A 64 12.65 8.93 -5.78
N GLU A 65 13.70 9.73 -6.01
CA GLU A 65 14.44 9.71 -7.27
C GLU A 65 15.07 8.36 -7.56
N ASN A 66 15.62 7.69 -6.56
CA ASN A 66 16.28 6.40 -6.74
C ASN A 66 15.33 5.28 -7.19
N LEU A 67 14.02 5.50 -7.08
CA LEU A 67 13.01 4.56 -7.56
C LEU A 67 12.53 4.89 -8.98
N ARG A 68 12.86 6.07 -9.51
CA ARG A 68 12.42 6.51 -10.83
C ARG A 68 13.41 6.15 -11.95
N THR A 69 14.13 5.06 -11.79
CA THR A 69 15.10 4.64 -12.82
C THR A 69 14.41 3.87 -13.94
N PRO A 70 14.86 4.01 -15.20
CA PRO A 70 14.29 3.25 -16.31
C PRO A 70 14.37 1.74 -16.12
N ALA A 71 15.44 1.24 -15.52
CA ALA A 71 15.62 -0.19 -15.30
C ALA A 71 14.55 -0.77 -14.36
N LEU A 72 14.23 -0.07 -13.27
CA LEU A 72 13.19 -0.51 -12.33
C LEU A 72 11.81 -0.43 -12.99
N ARG A 73 11.55 0.64 -13.72
CA ARG A 73 10.29 0.78 -14.46
C ARG A 73 10.08 -0.35 -15.44
N GLU A 74 11.09 -0.69 -16.22
CA GLU A 74 11.01 -1.76 -17.21
C GLU A 74 10.76 -3.11 -16.57
N ARG A 75 11.44 -3.41 -15.46
CA ARG A 75 11.23 -4.67 -14.73
C ARG A 75 9.81 -4.78 -14.18
N LEU A 76 9.30 -3.69 -13.63
CA LEU A 76 7.92 -3.67 -13.14
C LEU A 76 6.94 -3.83 -14.29
N GLN A 77 7.19 -3.17 -15.41
CA GLN A 77 6.34 -3.29 -16.60
C GLN A 77 6.29 -4.71 -17.15
N VAL A 78 7.43 -5.40 -17.17
CA VAL A 78 7.49 -6.82 -17.58
C VAL A 78 6.65 -7.69 -16.64
N ALA A 79 6.75 -7.46 -15.33
CA ALA A 79 5.96 -8.20 -14.36
C ALA A 79 4.44 -7.97 -14.56
N LEU A 80 4.04 -6.74 -14.85
CA LEU A 80 2.65 -6.42 -15.16
C LEU A 80 2.17 -7.15 -16.43
N ALA A 81 3.00 -7.13 -17.47
CA ALA A 81 2.66 -7.77 -18.73
C ALA A 81 2.47 -9.29 -18.58
N GLN A 82 3.25 -9.93 -17.73
CA GLN A 82 3.12 -11.35 -17.43
C GLN A 82 1.80 -11.71 -16.76
N GLN A 83 1.21 -10.78 -16.01
CA GLN A 83 -0.07 -10.98 -15.34
C GLN A 83 -1.29 -10.62 -16.22
N ALA A 84 -1.05 -10.03 -17.38
CA ALA A 84 -2.09 -9.38 -18.16
C ALA A 84 -2.61 -10.24 -19.34
N ASP A 85 -2.34 -11.52 -19.36
CA ASP A 85 -2.83 -12.47 -20.39
C ASP A 85 -2.54 -11.99 -21.82
N GLY A 86 -1.35 -11.46 -22.06
CA GLY A 86 -0.91 -11.01 -23.37
C GLY A 86 -1.31 -9.59 -23.75
N ARG A 87 -2.00 -8.87 -22.89
CA ARG A 87 -2.27 -7.44 -23.12
C ARG A 87 -1.01 -6.62 -22.86
N ALA A 88 -0.82 -5.57 -23.64
CA ALA A 88 0.26 -4.63 -23.40
C ALA A 88 -0.01 -3.84 -22.12
N GLU A 89 1.00 -3.76 -21.25
CA GLU A 89 0.96 -2.98 -20.03
C GLU A 89 2.13 -2.02 -20.05
N ARG A 90 1.84 -0.76 -19.78
CA ARG A 90 2.85 0.30 -19.78
C ARG A 90 2.75 1.09 -18.49
N ILE A 91 3.90 1.53 -18.00
CA ILE A 91 3.99 2.37 -16.81
C ILE A 91 4.63 3.69 -17.19
N GLU A 92 3.95 4.79 -16.85
CA GLU A 92 4.49 6.13 -16.96
C GLU A 92 4.71 6.66 -15.55
N ILE A 93 5.94 7.09 -15.24
CA ILE A 93 6.32 7.58 -13.93
C ILE A 93 6.52 9.08 -13.99
N GLU A 94 5.86 9.80 -13.08
CA GLU A 94 6.09 11.23 -12.86
C GLU A 94 6.70 11.46 -11.48
N ALA A 95 7.48 12.52 -11.34
CA ALA A 95 8.02 12.94 -10.05
C ALA A 95 6.98 13.78 -9.29
N GLY A 96 6.88 13.59 -7.99
CA GLY A 96 6.00 14.39 -7.17
C GLY A 96 5.75 13.76 -5.81
N THR A 97 5.14 14.53 -4.92
CA THR A 97 4.70 14.05 -3.60
C THR A 97 3.60 13.01 -3.74
N VAL A 98 3.65 12.02 -2.88
CA VAL A 98 2.66 10.93 -2.86
C VAL A 98 1.99 10.87 -1.48
N ALA A 99 0.77 10.39 -1.48
CA ALA A 99 0.01 10.17 -0.25
C ALA A 99 -0.64 8.79 -0.24
N ASP A 100 -1.32 8.42 -1.30
CA ASP A 100 -2.10 7.18 -1.40
C ASP A 100 -1.32 6.11 -2.16
N THR A 101 -0.35 5.51 -1.48
CA THR A 101 0.46 4.41 -2.02
C THR A 101 0.08 3.10 -1.36
N PRO A 102 0.41 1.93 -1.96
CA PRO A 102 0.23 0.66 -1.27
C PRO A 102 0.92 0.62 0.09
N ALA A 103 2.14 1.17 0.19
CA ALA A 103 2.87 1.22 1.46
C ALA A 103 2.13 2.07 2.51
N ALA A 104 1.58 3.22 2.11
CA ALA A 104 0.81 4.09 3.01
C ALA A 104 -0.47 3.39 3.50
N ARG A 105 -1.14 2.65 2.61
CA ARG A 105 -2.33 1.89 2.98
C ARG A 105 -2.01 0.76 3.96
N ASP A 106 -0.89 0.07 3.75
CA ASP A 106 -0.44 -0.98 4.66
C ASP A 106 -0.07 -0.41 6.03
N ALA A 107 0.58 0.75 6.06
CA ALA A 107 0.91 1.44 7.31
C ALA A 107 -0.36 1.85 8.06
N ALA A 108 -1.34 2.42 7.36
CA ALA A 108 -2.61 2.81 7.95
C ALA A 108 -3.38 1.60 8.51
N GLU A 109 -3.34 0.48 7.81
CA GLU A 109 -3.97 -0.75 8.26
C GLU A 109 -3.30 -1.30 9.52
N ARG A 110 -1.96 -1.28 9.58
CA ARG A 110 -1.23 -1.68 10.79
C ARG A 110 -1.57 -0.78 11.97
N ASP A 111 -1.63 0.53 11.75
CA ASP A 111 -1.97 1.50 12.79
C ASP A 111 -3.39 1.27 13.30
N ARG A 112 -4.33 0.98 12.41
CA ARG A 112 -5.71 0.68 12.78
C ARG A 112 -5.80 -0.59 13.60
N ARG A 113 -5.09 -1.64 13.20
CA ARG A 113 -5.07 -2.91 13.96
C ARG A 113 -4.45 -2.72 15.33
N GLN A 114 -3.42 -1.89 15.41
CA GLN A 114 -2.78 -1.55 16.68
C GLN A 114 -3.75 -0.82 17.60
N ALA A 115 -4.44 0.19 17.09
CA ALA A 115 -5.44 0.94 17.83
C ALA A 115 -6.60 0.05 18.30
N GLU A 116 -7.06 -0.87 17.45
CA GLU A 116 -8.11 -1.83 17.77
C GLU A 116 -7.67 -2.79 18.88
N ALA A 117 -6.44 -3.30 18.80
CA ALA A 117 -5.88 -4.18 19.82
C ALA A 117 -5.78 -3.46 21.17
N GLU A 118 -5.35 -2.21 21.17
CA GLU A 118 -5.29 -1.38 22.38
C GLU A 118 -6.68 -1.17 22.99
N ARG A 119 -7.68 -0.91 22.14
CA ARG A 119 -9.04 -0.72 22.58
C ARG A 119 -9.61 -1.99 23.23
N VAL A 120 -9.37 -3.14 22.60
CA VAL A 120 -9.83 -4.44 23.13
C VAL A 120 -9.22 -4.68 24.51
N ILE A 121 -7.93 -4.40 24.68
CA ILE A 121 -7.26 -4.54 25.98
C ILE A 121 -7.85 -3.58 27.00
N GLN A 122 -8.08 -2.32 26.64
CA GLN A 122 -8.65 -1.31 27.54
C GLN A 122 -10.08 -1.65 27.95
N ASP A 123 -10.85 -2.27 27.06
CA ASP A 123 -12.24 -2.65 27.32
C ASP A 123 -12.39 -4.02 28.00
N ASP A 124 -11.28 -4.76 28.15
CA ASP A 124 -11.30 -6.07 28.80
C ASP A 124 -11.71 -5.91 30.27
N PRO A 125 -12.71 -6.67 30.76
CA PRO A 125 -13.14 -6.57 32.17
C PRO A 125 -12.01 -6.83 33.18
N LEU A 126 -11.11 -7.74 32.86
CA LEU A 126 -9.96 -8.04 33.74
C LEU A 126 -9.02 -6.85 33.82
N VAL A 127 -8.70 -6.21 32.69
CA VAL A 127 -7.86 -5.03 32.64
C VAL A 127 -8.52 -3.88 33.41
N LYS A 128 -9.81 -3.66 33.22
CA LYS A 128 -10.57 -2.64 33.94
C LYS A 128 -10.55 -2.87 35.45
N ALA A 129 -10.70 -4.12 35.85
CA ALA A 129 -10.65 -4.49 37.28
C ALA A 129 -9.26 -4.22 37.87
N LEU A 130 -8.20 -4.56 37.11
CA LEU A 130 -6.81 -4.28 37.54
C LEU A 130 -6.55 -2.79 37.65
N MET A 131 -7.01 -2.00 36.68
CA MET A 131 -6.85 -0.55 36.67
C MET A 131 -7.63 0.10 37.82
N ALA A 132 -8.80 -0.40 38.17
CA ALA A 132 -9.56 0.08 39.31
C ALA A 132 -8.87 -0.25 40.63
N GLN A 133 -8.18 -1.38 40.70
CA GLN A 133 -7.43 -1.81 41.88
C GLN A 133 -6.11 -1.04 42.05
N TYR A 134 -5.45 -0.76 40.91
CA TYR A 134 -4.18 -0.03 40.86
C TYR A 134 -4.40 1.34 40.22
N LYS A 135 -4.69 2.36 40.99
CA LYS A 135 -5.06 3.70 40.50
C LYS A 135 -3.98 4.36 39.63
N THR A 136 -2.75 3.87 39.69
CA THR A 136 -1.62 4.43 38.93
C THR A 136 -1.29 3.62 37.68
N ALA A 137 -1.95 2.49 37.46
CA ALA A 137 -1.70 1.68 36.27
C ALA A 137 -2.28 2.37 35.03
N ARG A 138 -1.46 2.54 34.00
CA ARG A 138 -1.86 3.15 32.73
C ARG A 138 -1.37 2.29 31.58
N ILE A 139 -2.23 2.16 30.55
CA ILE A 139 -1.82 1.58 29.28
C ILE A 139 -1.25 2.72 28.44
N VAL A 140 0.03 2.61 28.07
CA VAL A 140 0.69 3.63 27.25
C VAL A 140 0.31 3.37 25.79
N PRO A 141 -0.24 4.37 25.05
CA PRO A 141 -0.55 4.20 23.64
C PRO A 141 0.68 3.76 22.84
N GLY A 142 0.50 2.78 21.96
CA GLY A 142 1.57 2.24 21.13
C GLY A 142 2.37 1.12 21.77
N SER A 143 2.21 0.83 23.06
CA SER A 143 2.91 -0.26 23.72
C SER A 143 1.94 -1.35 24.15
N VAL A 144 1.56 -2.21 23.23
CA VAL A 144 0.79 -3.41 23.56
C VAL A 144 1.78 -4.49 23.98
N ARG A 145 2.03 -4.56 25.28
CA ARG A 145 2.84 -5.62 25.88
C ARG A 145 2.01 -6.33 26.93
N PRO A 146 2.18 -7.65 27.07
CA PRO A 146 1.60 -8.31 28.21
C PRO A 146 2.19 -7.66 29.49
N PRO A 147 1.36 -7.39 30.51
CA PRO A 147 1.89 -6.82 31.73
C PRO A 147 2.95 -7.74 32.31
N PRO A 148 4.03 -7.19 32.89
CA PRO A 148 5.00 -8.03 33.58
C PRO A 148 4.29 -8.82 34.69
N ALA A 149 4.67 -10.07 34.85
CA ALA A 149 4.10 -10.89 35.89
C ALA A 149 4.21 -10.17 37.23
N PRO A 150 3.13 -10.10 38.02
CA PRO A 150 3.20 -9.44 39.30
C PRO A 150 4.23 -10.14 40.18
N THR A 151 5.18 -9.37 40.64
CA THR A 151 6.13 -9.87 41.64
C THR A 151 5.38 -10.16 42.93
N PRO A 152 5.55 -11.35 43.54
CA PRO A 152 4.90 -11.65 44.80
C PRO A 152 5.30 -10.73 45.93
#